data_67d485bdd26f78857f5f5985b14bc5d4
#
_entry.id   67d485bdd26f78857f5f5985b14bc5d4
#
_cell.length_a   1.000
_cell.length_b   1.000
_cell.length_c   1.000
_cell.angle_alpha   90.00
_cell.angle_beta   90.00
_cell.angle_gamma   90.00
#
_symmetry.space_group_name_H-M   'P 1'
#
loop_
_entity.id
_entity.type
_entity.pdbx_description
1 polymer ?
#
loop_
_entity_poly.entity_id
_entity_poly.type
_entity_poly.pdbx_seq_one_letter_code
_entity_poly.pdbx_strand_id
1 'polypeptide(L)'
;FMLVSGYFRRLKTVGQFAVMFGLPFVMMAALSMLYWALDFQQLNYMSRGCSTILYHVISLSAMCSAVYLFGRRSIDYTLYGMCGANCCIVLGSIKENGIGAFVTGLIAFAKSGGIDTNAAIKALEVHDLTFAFGLMLLFALCCERGKKRLLYAALSGLFFFLGLKRIALIGLVGVFLMGEFIRRRKPKVQSVLILLISIGAIVICFGYVYLIQSGLFNEIVHALEIDTMGRDRLYAAFQDVYDFSPGFRGYGIGYVTRYISIMTEAGIGVFGTHNFGGMHNDIVTMYIELGFWGFAFWIWYSWNGRIVWCQKEFGMQTALLLLYETIYGFITYA
;
A
#
# COMPACT_ATOMS: atom_id res chain seq x y z
N PHE A 1 10.70 -10.17 -26.14
CA PHE A 1 9.87 -9.09 -26.71
C PHE A 1 10.56 -7.72 -26.61
N MET A 2 11.04 -7.29 -25.46
CA MET A 2 11.74 -6.01 -25.27
C MET A 2 12.95 -5.83 -26.16
N LEU A 3 13.78 -6.88 -26.33
CA LEU A 3 14.96 -6.85 -27.22
C LEU A 3 14.59 -6.73 -28.70
N VAL A 4 13.48 -7.32 -29.10
CA VAL A 4 13.00 -7.32 -30.50
C VAL A 4 12.31 -6.01 -30.89
N SER A 5 11.74 -5.28 -29.92
CA SER A 5 10.97 -4.06 -30.18
C SER A 5 11.82 -2.83 -30.57
N GLY A 6 13.16 -2.91 -30.45
CA GLY A 6 14.08 -1.83 -30.85
C GLY A 6 14.11 -0.59 -29.95
N TYR A 7 13.38 -0.59 -28.81
CA TYR A 7 13.35 0.54 -27.86
C TYR A 7 14.53 0.53 -26.87
N PHE A 8 15.72 0.21 -27.31
CA PHE A 8 16.91 0.07 -26.46
C PHE A 8 17.21 1.30 -25.57
N ARG A 9 16.88 2.50 -26.03
CA ARG A 9 17.11 3.73 -25.25
C ARG A 9 16.35 3.77 -23.93
N ARG A 10 15.23 3.04 -23.82
CA ARG A 10 14.42 2.97 -22.60
C ARG A 10 14.90 1.90 -21.63
N LEU A 11 15.73 0.94 -22.08
CA LEU A 11 16.20 -0.17 -21.23
C LEU A 11 16.93 0.32 -19.97
N LYS A 12 17.77 1.35 -20.09
CA LYS A 12 18.49 1.91 -18.93
C LYS A 12 17.50 2.44 -17.88
N THR A 13 16.54 3.23 -18.30
CA THR A 13 15.54 3.81 -17.38
C THR A 13 14.67 2.71 -16.76
N VAL A 14 14.19 1.76 -17.56
CA VAL A 14 13.41 0.61 -17.06
C VAL A 14 14.23 -0.24 -16.11
N GLY A 15 15.52 -0.49 -16.41
CA GLY A 15 16.42 -1.20 -15.52
C GLY A 15 16.62 -0.49 -14.18
N GLN A 16 16.79 0.84 -14.20
CA GLN A 16 16.86 1.65 -12.98
C GLN A 16 15.59 1.54 -12.13
N PHE A 17 14.41 1.61 -12.77
CA PHE A 17 13.13 1.39 -12.10
C PHE A 17 13.00 -0.04 -11.55
N ALA A 18 13.34 -1.05 -12.35
CA ALA A 18 13.27 -2.44 -11.94
C ALA A 18 14.12 -2.71 -10.69
N VAL A 19 15.34 -2.16 -10.63
CA VAL A 19 16.21 -2.28 -9.46
C VAL A 19 15.66 -1.48 -8.28
N MET A 20 15.27 -0.22 -8.50
CA MET A 20 14.78 0.66 -7.44
C MET A 20 13.53 0.11 -6.73
N PHE A 21 12.59 -0.45 -7.49
CA PHE A 21 11.36 -1.02 -6.93
C PHE A 21 11.48 -2.52 -6.61
N GLY A 22 12.38 -3.25 -7.29
CA GLY A 22 12.57 -4.67 -7.10
C GLY A 22 13.48 -5.04 -5.92
N LEU A 23 14.43 -4.16 -5.55
CA LEU A 23 15.41 -4.48 -4.50
C LEU A 23 14.77 -4.87 -3.15
N PRO A 24 13.74 -4.19 -2.62
CA PRO A 24 13.07 -4.63 -1.41
C PRO A 24 12.49 -6.05 -1.55
N PHE A 25 11.87 -6.37 -2.67
CA PHE A 25 11.27 -7.70 -2.90
C PHE A 25 12.33 -8.80 -3.02
N VAL A 26 13.47 -8.51 -3.65
CA VAL A 26 14.60 -9.45 -3.69
C VAL A 26 15.12 -9.72 -2.28
N MET A 27 15.29 -8.68 -1.47
CA MET A 27 15.69 -8.82 -0.06
C MET A 27 14.67 -9.62 0.75
N MET A 28 13.38 -9.29 0.63
CA MET A 28 12.30 -10.00 1.30
C MET A 28 12.28 -11.49 0.92
N ALA A 29 12.44 -11.80 -0.37
CA ALA A 29 12.52 -13.17 -0.87
C ALA A 29 13.74 -13.90 -0.31
N ALA A 30 14.92 -13.27 -0.34
CA ALA A 30 16.16 -13.86 0.16
C ALA A 30 16.08 -14.14 1.67
N LEU A 31 15.58 -13.21 2.47
CA LEU A 31 15.38 -13.41 3.91
C LEU A 31 14.36 -14.54 4.17
N SER A 32 13.26 -14.57 3.44
CA SER A 32 12.26 -15.63 3.59
C SER A 32 12.81 -17.00 3.26
N MET A 33 13.58 -17.13 2.18
CA MET A 33 14.27 -18.39 1.83
C MET A 33 15.25 -18.81 2.93
N LEU A 34 16.00 -17.85 3.50
CA LEU A 34 16.90 -18.11 4.60
C LEU A 34 16.17 -18.63 5.85
N TYR A 35 15.06 -17.97 6.22
CA TYR A 35 14.27 -18.39 7.39
C TYR A 35 13.66 -19.78 7.20
N TRP A 36 13.11 -20.07 6.03
CA TRP A 36 12.58 -21.40 5.71
C TRP A 36 13.65 -22.49 5.67
N ALA A 37 14.87 -22.16 5.25
CA ALA A 37 16.00 -23.10 5.27
C ALA A 37 16.54 -23.36 6.68
N LEU A 38 16.45 -22.39 7.59
CA LEU A 38 16.91 -22.50 8.96
C LEU A 38 15.86 -23.15 9.89
N ASP A 39 14.58 -23.02 9.55
CA ASP A 39 13.48 -23.57 10.36
C ASP A 39 12.48 -24.30 9.44
N PHE A 40 12.62 -25.63 9.39
CA PHE A 40 11.75 -26.50 8.60
C PHE A 40 10.27 -26.47 9.00
N GLN A 41 9.94 -26.04 10.21
CA GLN A 41 8.54 -25.88 10.63
C GLN A 41 7.85 -24.76 9.87
N GLN A 42 8.60 -23.78 9.36
CA GLN A 42 8.10 -22.69 8.54
C GLN A 42 7.74 -23.11 7.09
N LEU A 43 8.08 -24.31 6.65
CA LEU A 43 7.75 -24.83 5.31
C LEU A 43 6.24 -24.85 5.02
N ASN A 44 5.40 -24.97 6.03
CA ASN A 44 3.94 -24.92 5.90
C ASN A 44 3.45 -23.55 5.37
N TYR A 45 4.23 -22.51 5.52
CA TYR A 45 3.92 -21.14 5.08
C TYR A 45 4.54 -20.80 3.72
N MET A 46 5.49 -21.60 3.25
CA MET A 46 6.28 -21.34 2.05
C MET A 46 5.43 -21.19 0.77
N SER A 47 4.39 -22.01 0.60
CA SER A 47 3.54 -21.96 -0.60
C SER A 47 2.85 -20.60 -0.75
N ARG A 48 2.39 -20.01 0.34
CA ARG A 48 1.77 -18.69 0.36
C ARG A 48 2.82 -17.60 0.11
N GLY A 49 3.99 -17.73 0.71
CA GLY A 49 5.12 -16.84 0.50
C GLY A 49 5.58 -16.82 -0.97
N CYS A 50 5.73 -17.97 -1.58
CA CYS A 50 6.07 -18.08 -3.01
C CYS A 50 5.02 -17.42 -3.90
N SER A 51 3.72 -17.62 -3.61
CA SER A 51 2.64 -16.96 -4.34
C SER A 51 2.72 -15.43 -4.21
N THR A 52 2.96 -14.93 -3.01
CA THR A 52 3.11 -13.49 -2.75
C THR A 52 4.30 -12.90 -3.53
N ILE A 53 5.46 -13.56 -3.49
CA ILE A 53 6.64 -13.15 -4.27
C ILE A 53 6.33 -13.14 -5.76
N LEU A 54 5.64 -14.17 -6.27
CA LEU A 54 5.26 -14.26 -7.68
C LEU A 54 4.36 -13.09 -8.10
N TYR A 55 3.36 -12.73 -7.30
CA TYR A 55 2.51 -11.56 -7.58
C TYR A 55 3.32 -10.26 -7.66
N HIS A 56 4.30 -10.05 -6.77
CA HIS A 56 5.17 -8.87 -6.83
C HIS A 56 6.04 -8.86 -8.10
N VAL A 57 6.58 -10.01 -8.50
CA VAL A 57 7.36 -10.12 -9.74
C VAL A 57 6.48 -9.84 -10.97
N ILE A 58 5.26 -10.36 -11.01
CA ILE A 58 4.31 -10.10 -12.11
C ILE A 58 3.98 -8.61 -12.18
N SER A 59 3.64 -7.99 -11.05
CA SER A 59 3.29 -6.56 -10.98
C SER A 59 4.46 -5.67 -11.43
N LEU A 60 5.67 -5.94 -10.92
CA LEU A 60 6.89 -5.21 -11.32
C LEU A 60 7.18 -5.38 -12.82
N SER A 61 7.06 -6.60 -13.34
CA SER A 61 7.27 -6.90 -14.76
C SER A 61 6.25 -6.20 -15.64
N ALA A 62 4.98 -6.18 -15.25
CA ALA A 62 3.92 -5.47 -15.95
C ALA A 62 4.19 -3.96 -15.99
N MET A 63 4.56 -3.36 -14.85
CA MET A 63 4.93 -1.94 -14.76
C MET A 63 6.14 -1.61 -15.66
N CYS A 64 7.22 -2.42 -15.58
CA CYS A 64 8.40 -2.23 -16.41
C CYS A 64 8.08 -2.35 -17.90
N SER A 65 7.24 -3.32 -18.27
CA SER A 65 6.79 -3.52 -19.65
C SER A 65 5.96 -2.35 -20.16
N ALA A 66 5.04 -1.86 -19.34
CA ALA A 66 4.21 -0.69 -19.69
C ALA A 66 5.08 0.56 -19.91
N VAL A 67 6.02 0.84 -19.00
CA VAL A 67 6.94 1.99 -19.14
C VAL A 67 7.85 1.82 -20.35
N TYR A 68 8.36 0.61 -20.60
CA TYR A 68 9.22 0.32 -21.75
C TYR A 68 8.50 0.55 -23.09
N LEU A 69 7.29 0.00 -23.24
CA LEU A 69 6.52 0.06 -24.47
C LEU A 69 5.92 1.45 -24.72
N PHE A 70 5.27 2.01 -23.72
CA PHE A 70 4.44 3.20 -23.87
C PHE A 70 5.12 4.48 -23.38
N GLY A 71 6.20 4.37 -22.57
CA GLY A 71 6.88 5.52 -21.98
C GLY A 71 5.89 6.36 -21.17
N ARG A 72 5.86 7.68 -21.39
CA ARG A 72 4.95 8.60 -20.67
C ARG A 72 3.46 8.29 -20.90
N ARG A 73 3.09 7.66 -22.03
CA ARG A 73 1.71 7.25 -22.28
C ARG A 73 1.25 6.09 -21.40
N SER A 74 2.16 5.41 -20.70
CA SER A 74 1.79 4.38 -19.71
C SER A 74 0.83 4.92 -18.65
N ILE A 75 0.98 6.20 -18.28
CA ILE A 75 0.10 6.87 -17.31
C ILE A 75 -1.33 7.00 -17.87
N ASP A 76 -1.46 7.41 -19.15
CA ASP A 76 -2.77 7.48 -19.83
C ASP A 76 -3.46 6.11 -19.81
N TYR A 77 -2.75 5.05 -20.19
CA TYR A 77 -3.29 3.69 -20.24
C TYR A 77 -3.62 3.12 -18.86
N THR A 78 -2.80 3.42 -17.86
CA THR A 78 -3.08 3.02 -16.47
C THR A 78 -4.37 3.67 -15.98
N LEU A 79 -4.52 4.99 -16.13
CA LEU A 79 -5.73 5.69 -15.72
C LEU A 79 -6.98 5.16 -16.45
N TYR A 80 -6.92 5.00 -17.78
CA TYR A 80 -8.07 4.49 -18.53
C TYR A 80 -8.39 3.04 -18.19
N GLY A 81 -7.37 2.21 -17.97
CA GLY A 81 -7.54 0.83 -17.51
C GLY A 81 -8.21 0.76 -16.13
N MET A 82 -7.80 1.59 -15.18
CA MET A 82 -8.43 1.70 -13.87
C MET A 82 -9.87 2.18 -13.96
N CYS A 83 -10.14 3.21 -14.77
CA CYS A 83 -11.50 3.69 -15.02
C CYS A 83 -12.37 2.58 -15.64
N GLY A 84 -11.85 1.87 -16.64
CA GLY A 84 -12.54 0.74 -17.28
C GLY A 84 -12.86 -0.37 -16.29
N ALA A 85 -11.90 -0.78 -15.44
CA ALA A 85 -12.09 -1.77 -14.41
C ALA A 85 -13.19 -1.35 -13.43
N ASN A 86 -13.15 -0.11 -12.95
CA ASN A 86 -14.17 0.39 -12.02
C ASN A 86 -15.57 0.51 -12.68
N CYS A 87 -15.64 0.92 -13.96
CA CYS A 87 -16.89 0.88 -14.70
C CYS A 87 -17.46 -0.56 -14.81
N CYS A 88 -16.61 -1.56 -15.06
CA CYS A 88 -17.04 -2.97 -15.10
C CYS A 88 -17.61 -3.42 -13.74
N ILE A 89 -16.99 -3.00 -12.63
CA ILE A 89 -17.48 -3.31 -11.27
C ILE A 89 -18.85 -2.66 -11.03
N VAL A 90 -19.01 -1.38 -11.39
CA VAL A 90 -20.30 -0.67 -11.29
C VAL A 90 -21.38 -1.37 -12.12
N LEU A 91 -21.08 -1.70 -13.37
CA LEU A 91 -22.03 -2.40 -14.26
C LEU A 91 -22.38 -3.79 -13.73
N GLY A 92 -21.41 -4.52 -13.19
CA GLY A 92 -21.63 -5.80 -12.52
C GLY A 92 -22.59 -5.67 -11.34
N SER A 93 -22.36 -4.70 -10.46
CA SER A 93 -23.23 -4.42 -9.31
C SER A 93 -24.65 -4.01 -9.73
N ILE A 94 -24.79 -3.18 -10.76
CA ILE A 94 -26.10 -2.81 -11.32
C ILE A 94 -26.84 -4.03 -11.90
N LYS A 95 -26.10 -4.91 -12.58
CA LYS A 95 -26.68 -6.14 -13.14
C LYS A 95 -27.19 -7.09 -12.06
N GLU A 96 -26.46 -7.22 -10.96
CA GLU A 96 -26.81 -8.13 -9.85
C GLU A 96 -27.92 -7.60 -8.94
N ASN A 97 -27.86 -6.30 -8.60
CA ASN A 97 -28.72 -5.69 -7.57
C ASN A 97 -29.83 -4.78 -8.16
N GLY A 98 -29.75 -4.45 -9.43
CA GLY A 98 -30.63 -3.49 -10.08
C GLY A 98 -30.19 -2.02 -9.89
N ILE A 99 -30.52 -1.19 -10.89
CA ILE A 99 -30.12 0.23 -10.91
C ILE A 99 -30.76 1.04 -9.75
N GLY A 100 -31.99 0.67 -9.35
CA GLY A 100 -32.69 1.33 -8.23
C GLY A 100 -31.96 1.11 -6.90
N ALA A 101 -31.55 -0.12 -6.60
CA ALA A 101 -30.79 -0.46 -5.40
C ALA A 101 -29.41 0.21 -5.39
N PHE A 102 -28.77 0.31 -6.55
CA PHE A 102 -27.50 1.00 -6.70
C PHE A 102 -27.62 2.51 -6.40
N VAL A 103 -28.59 3.18 -6.99
CA VAL A 103 -28.80 4.63 -6.78
C VAL A 103 -29.22 4.95 -5.34
N THR A 104 -30.17 4.18 -4.78
CA THR A 104 -30.59 4.35 -3.37
C THR A 104 -29.44 4.10 -2.41
N GLY A 105 -28.62 3.09 -2.69
CA GLY A 105 -27.42 2.81 -1.92
C GLY A 105 -26.42 3.98 -1.97
N LEU A 106 -26.12 4.55 -3.16
CA LEU A 106 -25.24 5.72 -3.27
C LEU A 106 -25.75 6.92 -2.46
N ILE A 107 -27.07 7.17 -2.48
CA ILE A 107 -27.67 8.26 -1.72
C ILE A 107 -27.56 7.99 -0.21
N ALA A 108 -27.86 6.78 0.25
CA ALA A 108 -27.73 6.38 1.65
C ALA A 108 -26.28 6.50 2.14
N PHE A 109 -25.34 5.99 1.34
CA PHE A 109 -23.92 6.06 1.61
C PHE A 109 -23.40 7.51 1.69
N ALA A 110 -23.83 8.38 0.78
CA ALA A 110 -23.47 9.80 0.83
C ALA A 110 -24.07 10.51 2.06
N LYS A 111 -25.32 10.19 2.44
CA LYS A 111 -25.98 10.76 3.62
C LYS A 111 -25.36 10.28 4.94
N SER A 112 -24.96 9.03 5.04
CA SER A 112 -24.32 8.45 6.23
C SER A 112 -22.83 8.80 6.35
N GLY A 113 -22.28 9.53 5.39
CA GLY A 113 -20.84 9.82 5.33
C GLY A 113 -20.00 8.54 5.14
N GLY A 114 -20.54 7.52 4.47
CA GLY A 114 -19.84 6.29 4.13
C GLY A 114 -19.94 5.16 5.16
N ILE A 115 -20.91 5.23 6.10
CA ILE A 115 -21.14 4.19 7.12
C ILE A 115 -22.12 3.13 6.62
N ASP A 116 -23.24 3.54 6.04
CA ASP A 116 -24.28 2.63 5.56
C ASP A 116 -23.96 2.15 4.15
N THR A 117 -23.51 0.92 4.03
CA THR A 117 -23.28 0.26 2.73
C THR A 117 -24.28 -0.88 2.55
N ASN A 118 -25.08 -0.83 1.48
CA ASN A 118 -25.82 -2.00 1.02
C ASN A 118 -24.96 -2.85 0.06
N ALA A 119 -25.40 -4.06 -0.25
CA ALA A 119 -24.69 -5.00 -1.11
C ALA A 119 -24.31 -4.38 -2.49
N ALA A 120 -25.18 -3.51 -3.05
CA ALA A 120 -24.94 -2.87 -4.34
C ALA A 120 -23.78 -1.87 -4.32
N ILE A 121 -23.53 -1.23 -3.17
CA ILE A 121 -22.45 -0.24 -3.00
C ILE A 121 -21.20 -0.88 -2.46
N LYS A 122 -21.32 -1.97 -1.70
CA LYS A 122 -20.16 -2.72 -1.20
C LYS A 122 -19.24 -3.17 -2.32
N ALA A 123 -19.79 -3.40 -3.51
CA ALA A 123 -18.99 -3.72 -4.71
C ALA A 123 -18.09 -2.56 -5.18
N LEU A 124 -18.43 -1.29 -4.84
CA LEU A 124 -17.57 -0.12 -5.13
C LEU A 124 -16.40 0.02 -4.16
N GLU A 125 -16.43 -0.70 -3.04
CA GLU A 125 -15.34 -0.74 -2.07
C GLU A 125 -14.13 -1.55 -2.55
N VAL A 126 -13.67 -1.31 -3.76
CA VAL A 126 -12.40 -1.90 -4.21
C VAL A 126 -11.28 -1.04 -3.62
N HIS A 127 -10.83 -1.42 -2.43
CA HIS A 127 -9.84 -0.68 -1.64
C HIS A 127 -8.64 -0.23 -2.48
N ASP A 128 -8.03 -1.17 -3.20
CA ASP A 128 -6.81 -0.93 -3.97
C ASP A 128 -7.02 0.07 -5.10
N LEU A 129 -8.14 0.01 -5.81
CA LEU A 129 -8.45 0.97 -6.87
C LEU A 129 -8.72 2.37 -6.32
N THR A 130 -9.41 2.50 -5.18
CA THR A 130 -9.65 3.81 -4.56
C THR A 130 -8.34 4.48 -4.17
N PHE A 131 -7.42 3.73 -3.56
CA PHE A 131 -6.10 4.25 -3.21
C PHE A 131 -5.27 4.60 -4.45
N ALA A 132 -5.31 3.77 -5.48
CA ALA A 132 -4.63 4.04 -6.74
C ALA A 132 -5.19 5.30 -7.45
N PHE A 133 -6.51 5.55 -7.41
CA PHE A 133 -7.09 6.80 -7.90
C PHE A 133 -6.62 8.01 -7.08
N GLY A 134 -6.43 7.87 -5.76
CA GLY A 134 -5.84 8.91 -4.91
C GLY A 134 -4.40 9.27 -5.35
N LEU A 135 -3.57 8.27 -5.64
CA LEU A 135 -2.22 8.48 -6.21
C LEU A 135 -2.25 9.17 -7.58
N MET A 136 -3.17 8.76 -8.46
CA MET A 136 -3.35 9.41 -9.78
C MET A 136 -3.83 10.85 -9.64
N LEU A 137 -4.66 11.14 -8.65
CA LEU A 137 -5.11 12.50 -8.34
C LEU A 137 -3.95 13.38 -7.83
N LEU A 138 -3.12 12.86 -6.93
CA LEU A 138 -1.88 13.54 -6.49
C LEU A 138 -0.95 13.81 -7.66
N PHE A 139 -0.73 12.83 -8.54
CA PHE A 139 0.07 13.02 -9.75
C PHE A 139 -0.52 14.13 -10.63
N ALA A 140 -1.83 14.12 -10.89
CA ALA A 140 -2.49 15.14 -11.68
C ALA A 140 -2.33 16.55 -11.06
N LEU A 141 -2.50 16.67 -9.75
CA LEU A 141 -2.41 17.97 -9.05
C LEU A 141 -0.98 18.50 -8.98
N CYS A 142 0.01 17.63 -8.76
CA CYS A 142 1.38 18.02 -8.51
C CYS A 142 2.28 18.05 -9.76
N CYS A 143 2.02 17.21 -10.75
CA CYS A 143 2.94 16.96 -11.88
C CYS A 143 2.39 17.32 -13.26
N GLU A 144 1.09 17.17 -13.48
CA GLU A 144 0.51 17.46 -14.80
C GLU A 144 0.15 18.94 -14.98
N ARG A 145 0.14 19.38 -16.23
CA ARG A 145 -0.19 20.76 -16.62
C ARG A 145 -1.19 20.77 -17.79
N GLY A 146 -1.89 21.88 -17.95
CA GLY A 146 -2.80 22.11 -19.08
C GLY A 146 -4.06 21.24 -19.02
N LYS A 147 -4.64 20.93 -20.19
CA LYS A 147 -5.91 20.20 -20.33
C LYS A 147 -5.84 18.76 -19.76
N LYS A 148 -4.69 18.10 -19.85
CA LYS A 148 -4.50 16.75 -19.27
C LYS A 148 -4.62 16.75 -17.75
N ARG A 149 -4.14 17.79 -17.08
CA ARG A 149 -4.30 17.93 -15.63
C ARG A 149 -5.78 17.88 -15.21
N LEU A 150 -6.61 18.65 -15.91
CA LEU A 150 -8.05 18.70 -15.62
C LEU A 150 -8.72 17.34 -15.87
N LEU A 151 -8.41 16.69 -17.01
CA LEU A 151 -8.95 15.39 -17.35
C LEU A 151 -8.56 14.32 -16.31
N TYR A 152 -7.27 14.23 -15.94
CA TYR A 152 -6.79 13.26 -14.97
C TYR A 152 -7.39 13.53 -13.58
N ALA A 153 -7.41 14.80 -13.15
CA ALA A 153 -7.99 15.17 -11.86
C ALA A 153 -9.50 14.88 -11.81
N ALA A 154 -10.24 15.13 -12.90
CA ALA A 154 -11.67 14.85 -12.97
C ALA A 154 -11.96 13.35 -12.92
N LEU A 155 -11.29 12.54 -13.76
CA LEU A 155 -11.49 11.09 -13.77
C LEU A 155 -11.04 10.44 -12.47
N SER A 156 -9.83 10.76 -11.99
CA SER A 156 -9.32 10.19 -10.74
C SER A 156 -10.15 10.65 -9.54
N GLY A 157 -10.53 11.93 -9.50
CA GLY A 157 -11.37 12.48 -8.44
C GLY A 157 -12.75 11.83 -8.38
N LEU A 158 -13.40 11.64 -9.54
CA LEU A 158 -14.70 10.99 -9.60
C LEU A 158 -14.67 9.61 -8.93
N PHE A 159 -13.77 8.72 -9.35
CA PHE A 159 -13.70 7.37 -8.82
C PHE A 159 -13.12 7.32 -7.39
N PHE A 160 -12.20 8.22 -7.05
CA PHE A 160 -11.70 8.37 -5.70
C PHE A 160 -12.82 8.73 -4.71
N PHE A 161 -13.64 9.72 -5.04
CA PHE A 161 -14.77 10.13 -4.20
C PHE A 161 -15.91 9.12 -4.18
N LEU A 162 -16.13 8.37 -5.26
CA LEU A 162 -17.07 7.24 -5.24
C LEU A 162 -16.66 6.12 -4.29
N GLY A 163 -15.36 5.89 -4.09
CA GLY A 163 -14.86 4.90 -3.14
C GLY A 163 -14.93 5.31 -1.67
N LEU A 164 -15.14 6.61 -1.36
CA LEU A 164 -15.36 7.26 -0.04
C LEU A 164 -14.53 6.69 1.14
N LYS A 165 -13.27 6.36 0.90
CA LYS A 165 -12.37 5.95 1.99
C LYS A 165 -11.87 7.17 2.75
N ARG A 166 -12.36 7.35 3.99
CA ARG A 166 -12.01 8.51 4.83
C ARG A 166 -10.51 8.65 5.05
N ILE A 167 -9.82 7.53 5.29
CA ILE A 167 -8.37 7.51 5.49
C ILE A 167 -7.62 7.96 4.23
N ALA A 168 -8.10 7.55 3.04
CA ALA A 168 -7.53 7.99 1.77
C ALA A 168 -7.68 9.50 1.57
N LEU A 169 -8.82 10.07 1.96
CA LEU A 169 -9.05 11.52 1.88
C LEU A 169 -8.13 12.29 2.83
N ILE A 170 -8.01 11.85 4.07
CA ILE A 170 -7.09 12.45 5.05
C ILE A 170 -5.66 12.36 4.54
N GLY A 171 -5.26 11.18 4.04
CA GLY A 171 -3.95 10.96 3.43
C GLY A 171 -3.70 11.89 2.25
N LEU A 172 -4.65 12.00 1.32
CA LEU A 172 -4.56 12.87 0.14
C LEU A 172 -4.34 14.34 0.53
N VAL A 173 -5.18 14.86 1.43
CA VAL A 173 -5.09 16.26 1.88
C VAL A 173 -3.80 16.51 2.64
N GLY A 174 -3.44 15.64 3.58
CA GLY A 174 -2.21 15.74 4.36
C GLY A 174 -0.96 15.74 3.50
N VAL A 175 -0.89 14.79 2.56
CA VAL A 175 0.26 14.69 1.62
C VAL A 175 0.31 15.89 0.69
N PHE A 176 -0.83 16.37 0.18
CA PHE A 176 -0.86 17.54 -0.69
C PHE A 176 -0.36 18.80 0.04
N LEU A 177 -0.85 19.07 1.25
CA LEU A 177 -0.43 20.23 2.05
C LEU A 177 1.06 20.15 2.41
N MET A 178 1.52 18.99 2.88
CA MET A 178 2.93 18.77 3.19
C MET A 178 3.81 18.91 1.95
N GLY A 179 3.36 18.35 0.83
CA GLY A 179 4.04 18.44 -0.45
C GLY A 179 4.21 19.87 -0.93
N GLU A 180 3.16 20.69 -0.86
CA GLU A 180 3.22 22.11 -1.20
C GLU A 180 4.15 22.88 -0.26
N PHE A 181 4.14 22.56 1.04
CA PHE A 181 5.06 23.14 2.01
C PHE A 181 6.52 22.85 1.65
N ILE A 182 6.86 21.59 1.35
CA ILE A 182 8.23 21.19 1.01
C ILE A 182 8.65 21.82 -0.33
N ARG A 183 7.79 21.77 -1.34
CA ARG A 183 8.07 22.24 -2.70
C ARG A 183 8.46 23.73 -2.75
N ARG A 184 7.91 24.53 -1.85
CA ARG A 184 8.22 25.99 -1.75
C ARG A 184 9.57 26.28 -1.09
N ARG A 185 10.28 25.28 -0.56
CA ARG A 185 11.57 25.46 0.11
C ARG A 185 12.74 25.36 -0.87
N LYS A 186 13.89 25.91 -0.47
CA LYS A 186 15.14 25.79 -1.24
C LYS A 186 15.56 24.30 -1.32
N PRO A 187 16.24 23.84 -2.40
CA PRO A 187 16.61 22.43 -2.58
C PRO A 187 17.36 21.80 -1.41
N LYS A 188 18.27 22.53 -0.77
CA LYS A 188 18.97 22.04 0.44
C LYS A 188 18.02 21.77 1.60
N VAL A 189 17.03 22.65 1.81
CA VAL A 189 16.02 22.50 2.86
C VAL A 189 15.08 21.34 2.52
N GLN A 190 14.73 21.14 1.23
CA GLN A 190 13.94 20.00 0.78
C GLN A 190 14.63 18.69 1.14
N SER A 191 15.93 18.53 0.85
CA SER A 191 16.69 17.32 1.20
C SER A 191 16.73 17.06 2.71
N VAL A 192 16.89 18.10 3.52
CA VAL A 192 16.85 17.96 4.98
C VAL A 192 15.45 17.53 5.46
N LEU A 193 14.39 18.13 4.92
CA LEU A 193 13.02 17.76 5.27
C LEU A 193 12.69 16.33 4.87
N ILE A 194 13.13 15.87 3.70
CA ILE A 194 13.00 14.46 3.27
C ILE A 194 13.68 13.55 4.29
N LEU A 195 14.90 13.86 4.69
CA LEU A 195 15.63 13.06 5.69
C LEU A 195 14.88 13.01 7.05
N LEU A 196 14.43 14.17 7.53
CA LEU A 196 13.69 14.25 8.81
C LEU A 196 12.37 13.48 8.76
N ILE A 197 11.62 13.56 7.66
CA ILE A 197 10.40 12.80 7.44
C ILE A 197 10.72 11.30 7.42
N SER A 198 11.80 10.89 6.75
CA SER A 198 12.22 9.48 6.70
C SER A 198 12.58 8.95 8.08
N ILE A 199 13.33 9.71 8.88
CA ILE A 199 13.67 9.34 10.25
C ILE A 199 12.40 9.26 11.11
N GLY A 200 11.52 10.26 11.01
CA GLY A 200 10.25 10.27 11.72
C GLY A 200 9.38 9.06 11.38
N ALA A 201 9.29 8.69 10.10
CA ALA A 201 8.56 7.52 9.67
C ALA A 201 9.14 6.20 10.25
N ILE A 202 10.47 6.07 10.29
CA ILE A 202 11.12 4.90 10.90
C ILE A 202 10.75 4.80 12.38
N VAL A 203 10.86 5.91 13.12
CA VAL A 203 10.51 5.94 14.55
C VAL A 203 9.03 5.60 14.76
N ILE A 204 8.13 6.15 13.93
CA ILE A 204 6.69 5.86 14.01
C ILE A 204 6.43 4.39 13.72
N CYS A 205 7.04 3.80 12.69
CA CYS A 205 6.83 2.40 12.35
C CYS A 205 7.27 1.45 13.47
N PHE A 206 8.47 1.65 14.01
CA PHE A 206 8.95 0.84 15.14
C PHE A 206 8.13 1.08 16.41
N GLY A 207 7.78 2.34 16.69
CA GLY A 207 6.91 2.70 17.81
C GLY A 207 5.53 2.04 17.70
N TYR A 208 4.97 1.97 16.48
CA TYR A 208 3.67 1.32 16.24
C TYR A 208 3.73 -0.19 16.45
N VAL A 209 4.78 -0.87 15.97
CA VAL A 209 4.99 -2.30 16.23
C VAL A 209 5.12 -2.57 17.72
N TYR A 210 5.89 -1.75 18.45
CA TYR A 210 6.02 -1.85 19.90
C TYR A 210 4.69 -1.61 20.62
N LEU A 211 3.94 -0.61 20.20
CA LEU A 211 2.64 -0.26 20.79
C LEU A 211 1.64 -1.43 20.72
N ILE A 212 1.63 -2.15 19.60
CA ILE A 212 0.76 -3.33 19.43
C ILE A 212 1.28 -4.50 20.26
N GLN A 213 2.57 -4.80 20.20
CA GLN A 213 3.16 -5.94 20.90
C GLN A 213 3.04 -5.79 22.41
N SER A 214 3.24 -4.59 22.95
CA SER A 214 3.12 -4.31 24.40
C SER A 214 1.69 -4.29 24.94
N GLY A 215 0.67 -4.34 24.08
CA GLY A 215 -0.75 -4.20 24.46
C GLY A 215 -1.22 -2.76 24.66
N LEU A 216 -0.31 -1.79 24.71
CA LEU A 216 -0.65 -0.36 24.90
C LEU A 216 -1.61 0.17 23.84
N PHE A 217 -1.57 -0.37 22.62
CA PHE A 217 -2.53 -0.02 21.57
C PHE A 217 -3.97 -0.29 22.02
N ASN A 218 -4.23 -1.47 22.58
CA ASN A 218 -5.57 -1.86 23.03
C ASN A 218 -6.01 -1.00 24.22
N GLU A 219 -5.11 -0.70 25.16
CA GLU A 219 -5.42 0.19 26.29
C GLU A 219 -5.82 1.59 25.81
N ILE A 220 -5.09 2.17 24.85
CA ILE A 220 -5.41 3.49 24.27
C ILE A 220 -6.74 3.47 23.54
N VAL A 221 -6.99 2.46 22.70
CA VAL A 221 -8.21 2.31 21.93
C VAL A 221 -9.43 2.20 22.85
N HIS A 222 -9.33 1.38 23.92
CA HIS A 222 -10.39 1.24 24.90
C HIS A 222 -10.61 2.52 25.72
N ALA A 223 -9.53 3.19 26.11
CA ALA A 223 -9.62 4.45 26.87
C ALA A 223 -10.25 5.61 26.06
N LEU A 224 -10.07 5.60 24.75
CA LEU A 224 -10.61 6.61 23.84
C LEU A 224 -11.93 6.17 23.18
N GLU A 225 -12.48 5.00 23.52
CA GLU A 225 -13.71 4.43 22.96
C GLU A 225 -13.68 4.38 21.42
N ILE A 226 -12.52 4.10 20.82
CA ILE A 226 -12.35 4.04 19.36
C ILE A 226 -12.85 2.70 18.85
N ASP A 227 -13.81 2.72 17.92
CA ASP A 227 -14.22 1.52 17.19
C ASP A 227 -13.16 1.11 16.17
N THR A 228 -12.48 0.01 16.45
CA THR A 228 -11.43 -0.58 15.58
C THR A 228 -11.98 -1.54 14.56
N MET A 229 -13.30 -1.79 14.52
CA MET A 229 -13.92 -2.84 13.70
C MET A 229 -13.33 -4.24 13.98
N GLY A 230 -12.93 -4.50 15.24
CA GLY A 230 -12.36 -5.79 15.68
C GLY A 230 -10.86 -5.96 15.46
N ARG A 231 -10.16 -4.94 14.96
CA ARG A 231 -8.68 -5.00 14.76
C ARG A 231 -7.92 -5.11 16.08
N ASP A 232 -8.41 -4.50 17.15
CA ASP A 232 -7.89 -4.63 18.52
C ASP A 232 -7.77 -6.08 18.95
N ARG A 233 -8.81 -6.89 18.70
CA ARG A 233 -8.81 -8.34 19.01
C ARG A 233 -7.83 -9.10 18.14
N LEU A 234 -7.75 -8.75 16.85
CA LEU A 234 -6.81 -9.36 15.93
C LEU A 234 -5.36 -9.07 16.36
N TYR A 235 -5.05 -7.82 16.72
CA TYR A 235 -3.72 -7.42 17.16
C TYR A 235 -3.36 -8.09 18.50
N ALA A 236 -4.31 -8.21 19.42
CA ALA A 236 -4.11 -8.95 20.68
C ALA A 236 -3.73 -10.42 20.42
N ALA A 237 -4.34 -11.07 19.41
CA ALA A 237 -4.00 -12.45 19.06
C ALA A 237 -2.60 -12.63 18.46
N PHE A 238 -1.95 -11.55 18.04
CA PHE A 238 -0.60 -11.58 17.50
C PHE A 238 0.47 -11.13 18.51
N GLN A 239 0.12 -10.63 19.70
CA GLN A 239 1.08 -10.14 20.70
C GLN A 239 2.11 -11.18 21.10
N ASP A 240 1.69 -12.45 21.24
CA ASP A 240 2.56 -13.56 21.61
C ASP A 240 3.26 -14.23 20.41
N VAL A 241 2.96 -13.79 19.18
CA VAL A 241 3.53 -14.37 17.95
C VAL A 241 4.92 -13.80 17.67
N TYR A 242 5.21 -12.59 18.13
CA TYR A 242 6.49 -11.93 17.87
C TYR A 242 7.01 -11.15 19.07
N ASP A 243 8.32 -10.96 19.13
CA ASP A 243 8.99 -10.14 20.11
C ASP A 243 9.47 -8.83 19.51
N PHE A 244 9.31 -7.73 20.23
CA PHE A 244 9.94 -6.47 19.86
C PHE A 244 11.38 -6.44 20.35
N SER A 245 12.27 -7.11 19.63
CA SER A 245 13.69 -7.17 19.98
C SER A 245 14.59 -7.27 18.76
N PRO A 246 15.85 -6.79 18.85
CA PRO A 246 16.83 -6.98 17.78
C PRO A 246 17.16 -8.44 17.45
N GLY A 247 16.84 -9.36 18.35
CA GLY A 247 17.01 -10.80 18.16
C GLY A 247 15.88 -11.48 17.38
N PHE A 248 14.76 -10.79 17.17
CA PHE A 248 13.63 -11.33 16.43
C PHE A 248 13.96 -11.46 14.94
N ARG A 249 13.91 -12.70 14.43
CA ARG A 249 14.34 -13.04 13.06
C ARG A 249 13.24 -12.87 12.01
N GLY A 250 11.98 -13.03 12.39
CA GLY A 250 10.83 -13.12 11.48
C GLY A 250 10.58 -14.54 10.95
N TYR A 251 9.46 -14.69 10.26
CA TYR A 251 8.96 -16.01 9.82
C TYR A 251 8.94 -16.18 8.29
N GLY A 252 9.30 -15.13 7.55
CA GLY A 252 9.22 -15.12 6.09
C GLY A 252 7.88 -14.65 5.54
N ILE A 253 7.90 -14.21 4.29
CA ILE A 253 6.73 -13.66 3.58
C ILE A 253 5.58 -14.67 3.53
N GLY A 254 4.36 -14.17 3.75
CA GLY A 254 3.12 -14.94 3.69
C GLY A 254 2.77 -15.66 4.99
N TYR A 255 3.64 -15.57 6.01
CA TYR A 255 3.39 -16.17 7.32
C TYR A 255 2.09 -15.68 7.94
N VAL A 256 1.93 -14.36 8.09
CA VAL A 256 0.77 -13.76 8.76
C VAL A 256 -0.55 -14.18 8.10
N THR A 257 -0.61 -14.10 6.77
CA THR A 257 -1.83 -14.48 6.03
C THR A 257 -2.15 -15.98 6.21
N ARG A 258 -1.13 -16.84 6.16
CA ARG A 258 -1.33 -18.28 6.34
C ARG A 258 -1.66 -18.64 7.78
N TYR A 259 -1.04 -17.97 8.74
CA TYR A 259 -1.36 -18.14 10.17
C TYR A 259 -2.83 -17.84 10.44
N ILE A 260 -3.34 -16.69 9.96
CA ILE A 260 -4.76 -16.34 10.07
C ILE A 260 -5.65 -17.44 9.45
N SER A 261 -5.30 -17.92 8.24
CA SER A 261 -6.05 -18.99 7.56
C SER A 261 -6.12 -20.27 8.41
N ILE A 262 -4.97 -20.74 8.92
CA ILE A 262 -4.89 -21.94 9.76
C ILE A 262 -5.72 -21.79 11.03
N MET A 263 -5.60 -20.66 11.73
CA MET A 263 -6.34 -20.39 12.96
C MET A 263 -7.85 -20.27 12.72
N THR A 264 -8.25 -19.70 11.59
CA THR A 264 -9.66 -19.62 11.16
C THR A 264 -10.22 -21.02 10.83
N GLU A 265 -9.48 -21.81 10.05
CA GLU A 265 -9.86 -23.18 9.71
C GLU A 265 -9.99 -24.09 10.97
N ALA A 266 -9.13 -23.85 11.97
CA ALA A 266 -9.16 -24.58 13.24
C ALA A 266 -10.22 -24.05 14.23
N GLY A 267 -10.84 -22.91 13.97
CA GLY A 267 -11.83 -22.28 14.86
C GLY A 267 -11.25 -21.80 16.20
N ILE A 268 -9.97 -21.39 16.22
CA ILE A 268 -9.26 -21.08 17.46
C ILE A 268 -9.44 -19.60 17.84
N GLY A 269 -9.85 -19.35 19.08
CA GLY A 269 -9.92 -18.02 19.67
C GLY A 269 -10.78 -17.05 18.87
N VAL A 270 -10.28 -15.84 18.64
CA VAL A 270 -10.95 -14.78 17.89
C VAL A 270 -11.17 -15.16 16.42
N PHE A 271 -10.31 -16.02 15.86
CA PHE A 271 -10.41 -16.49 14.46
C PHE A 271 -11.59 -17.45 14.23
N GLY A 272 -12.05 -18.15 15.28
CA GLY A 272 -13.24 -19.01 15.20
C GLY A 272 -14.57 -18.24 15.18
N THR A 273 -14.56 -17.00 15.65
CA THR A 273 -15.76 -16.16 15.75
C THR A 273 -15.84 -15.07 14.69
N HIS A 274 -14.71 -14.71 14.10
CA HIS A 274 -14.60 -13.64 13.09
C HIS A 274 -13.76 -14.12 11.91
N ASN A 275 -14.27 -13.91 10.70
CA ASN A 275 -13.52 -14.21 9.49
C ASN A 275 -12.65 -13.01 9.11
N PHE A 276 -11.37 -13.04 9.49
CA PHE A 276 -10.41 -12.02 9.10
C PHE A 276 -9.80 -12.38 7.74
N GLY A 277 -10.02 -11.54 6.73
CA GLY A 277 -9.42 -11.71 5.40
C GLY A 277 -7.90 -11.48 5.35
N GLY A 278 -7.33 -10.85 6.40
CA GLY A 278 -5.93 -10.51 6.57
C GLY A 278 -5.73 -9.62 7.79
N MET A 279 -4.48 -9.26 8.08
CA MET A 279 -4.16 -8.39 9.23
C MET A 279 -4.57 -6.94 9.03
N HIS A 280 -4.77 -6.52 7.75
CA HIS A 280 -5.08 -5.14 7.36
C HIS A 280 -4.10 -4.09 7.95
N ASN A 281 -2.84 -4.49 8.11
CA ASN A 281 -1.77 -3.70 8.69
C ASN A 281 -0.43 -4.19 8.15
N ASP A 282 0.07 -3.50 7.14
CA ASP A 282 1.30 -3.90 6.46
C ASP A 282 2.54 -3.69 7.33
N ILE A 283 2.53 -2.72 8.27
CA ILE A 283 3.68 -2.43 9.12
C ILE A 283 3.98 -3.62 10.04
N VAL A 284 2.96 -4.07 10.77
CA VAL A 284 3.10 -5.20 11.69
C VAL A 284 3.32 -6.51 10.94
N THR A 285 2.62 -6.69 9.80
CA THR A 285 2.85 -7.84 8.91
C THR A 285 4.30 -7.91 8.47
N MET A 286 4.86 -6.81 7.96
CA MET A 286 6.26 -6.77 7.51
C MET A 286 7.25 -6.99 8.65
N TYR A 287 6.96 -6.50 9.86
CA TYR A 287 7.81 -6.76 11.02
C TYR A 287 7.82 -8.25 11.38
N ILE A 288 6.65 -8.89 11.47
CA ILE A 288 6.51 -10.31 11.79
C ILE A 288 7.19 -11.19 10.72
N GLU A 289 7.03 -10.82 9.45
CA GLU A 289 7.55 -11.62 8.34
C GLU A 289 9.05 -11.42 8.11
N LEU A 290 9.57 -10.20 8.25
CA LEU A 290 10.97 -9.88 7.96
C LEU A 290 11.88 -9.88 9.19
N GLY A 291 11.32 -9.83 10.39
CA GLY A 291 12.05 -9.65 11.63
C GLY A 291 12.62 -8.24 11.79
N PHE A 292 13.28 -7.97 12.91
CA PHE A 292 13.75 -6.63 13.27
C PHE A 292 14.65 -6.00 12.20
N TRP A 293 15.68 -6.68 11.75
CA TRP A 293 16.66 -6.13 10.80
C TRP A 293 16.15 -6.06 9.37
N GLY A 294 15.37 -7.06 8.94
CA GLY A 294 14.72 -7.04 7.64
C GLY A 294 13.71 -5.91 7.52
N PHE A 295 12.93 -5.69 8.57
CA PHE A 295 11.99 -4.58 8.67
C PHE A 295 12.69 -3.21 8.71
N ALA A 296 13.77 -3.08 9.49
CA ALA A 296 14.58 -1.86 9.54
C ALA A 296 15.10 -1.48 8.14
N PHE A 297 15.65 -2.46 7.41
CA PHE A 297 16.10 -2.24 6.04
C PHE A 297 14.94 -1.88 5.11
N TRP A 298 13.81 -2.60 5.18
CA TRP A 298 12.66 -2.36 4.33
C TRP A 298 12.11 -0.94 4.49
N ILE A 299 11.94 -0.46 5.74
CA ILE A 299 11.51 0.90 6.02
C ILE A 299 12.55 1.92 5.57
N TRP A 300 13.82 1.74 5.97
CA TRP A 300 14.88 2.66 5.59
C TRP A 300 14.96 2.81 4.08
N TYR A 301 14.94 1.70 3.35
CA TYR A 301 15.01 1.72 1.91
C TYR A 301 13.78 2.39 1.27
N SER A 302 12.58 2.07 1.76
CA SER A 302 11.34 2.62 1.22
C SER A 302 11.20 4.13 1.45
N TRP A 303 11.65 4.63 2.60
CA TRP A 303 11.50 6.03 2.99
C TRP A 303 12.71 6.91 2.66
N ASN A 304 13.91 6.37 2.58
CA ASN A 304 15.12 7.14 2.31
C ASN A 304 15.86 6.65 1.08
N GLY A 305 16.28 5.39 1.05
CA GLY A 305 17.14 4.85 0.00
C GLY A 305 16.57 5.07 -1.40
N ARG A 306 15.30 4.72 -1.61
CA ARG A 306 14.59 4.87 -2.88
C ARG A 306 14.40 6.33 -3.27
N ILE A 307 14.06 7.19 -2.31
CA ILE A 307 13.81 8.63 -2.56
C ILE A 307 15.12 9.35 -2.90
N VAL A 308 16.20 9.08 -2.16
CA VAL A 308 17.53 9.65 -2.41
C VAL A 308 18.08 9.18 -3.76
N TRP A 309 17.92 7.90 -4.07
CA TRP A 309 18.29 7.38 -5.40
C TRP A 309 17.49 8.07 -6.51
N CYS A 310 16.19 8.19 -6.35
CA CYS A 310 15.33 8.89 -7.31
C CYS A 310 15.73 10.37 -7.47
N GLN A 311 16.07 11.06 -6.39
CA GLN A 311 16.58 12.44 -6.43
C GLN A 311 17.85 12.55 -7.25
N LYS A 312 18.79 11.61 -7.08
CA LYS A 312 20.08 11.60 -7.77
C LYS A 312 19.95 11.32 -9.27
N GLU A 313 19.12 10.35 -9.65
CA GLU A 313 18.99 9.90 -11.03
C GLU A 313 17.95 10.70 -11.85
N PHE A 314 16.86 11.14 -11.22
CA PHE A 314 15.70 11.75 -11.90
C PHE A 314 15.37 13.15 -11.41
N GLY A 315 16.10 13.66 -10.41
CA GLY A 315 15.96 15.00 -9.87
C GLY A 315 14.93 15.14 -8.75
N MET A 316 14.96 16.32 -8.10
CA MET A 316 14.20 16.63 -6.88
C MET A 316 12.68 16.51 -7.07
N GLN A 317 12.15 16.95 -8.22
CA GLN A 317 10.69 16.90 -8.45
C GLN A 317 10.15 15.48 -8.46
N THR A 318 10.87 14.53 -9.08
CA THR A 318 10.50 13.12 -9.10
C THR A 318 10.66 12.47 -7.73
N ALA A 319 11.70 12.85 -6.98
CA ALA A 319 11.89 12.41 -5.61
C ALA A 319 10.76 12.88 -4.67
N LEU A 320 10.29 14.13 -4.83
CA LEU A 320 9.15 14.63 -4.07
C LEU A 320 7.86 13.89 -4.40
N LEU A 321 7.63 13.57 -5.67
CA LEU A 321 6.47 12.75 -6.05
C LEU A 321 6.54 11.36 -5.39
N LEU A 322 7.71 10.71 -5.44
CA LEU A 322 7.90 9.41 -4.80
C LEU A 322 7.72 9.49 -3.27
N LEU A 323 8.16 10.59 -2.64
CA LEU A 323 7.88 10.84 -1.22
C LEU A 323 6.37 10.94 -0.96
N TYR A 324 5.63 11.68 -1.80
CA TYR A 324 4.18 11.82 -1.64
C TYR A 324 3.46 10.48 -1.77
N GLU A 325 3.83 9.68 -2.78
CA GLU A 325 3.32 8.30 -2.95
C GLU A 325 3.64 7.43 -1.73
N THR A 326 4.86 7.54 -1.19
CA THR A 326 5.29 6.76 -0.02
C THR A 326 4.49 7.14 1.22
N ILE A 327 4.29 8.43 1.49
CA ILE A 327 3.51 8.92 2.64
C ILE A 327 2.04 8.53 2.49
N TYR A 328 1.48 8.74 1.30
CA TYR A 328 0.09 8.38 1.02
C TYR A 328 -0.14 6.87 1.20
N GLY A 329 0.72 6.04 0.61
CA GLY A 329 0.67 4.59 0.77
C GLY A 329 0.78 4.17 2.24
N PHE A 330 1.71 4.78 2.99
CA PHE A 330 1.84 4.52 4.41
C PHE A 330 0.56 4.83 5.20
N ILE A 331 -0.07 5.99 4.98
CA ILE A 331 -1.31 6.37 5.68
C ILE A 331 -2.48 5.45 5.29
N THR A 332 -2.52 4.97 4.06
CA THR A 332 -3.66 4.19 3.55
C THR A 332 -3.57 2.70 3.83
N TYR A 333 -2.37 2.13 4.02
CA TYR A 333 -2.11 0.70 4.24
C TYR A 333 -1.56 0.39 5.66
N ALA A 334 -1.30 1.39 6.48
CA ALA A 334 -0.96 1.21 7.90
C ALA A 334 -2.24 1.03 8.73
#